data_2e255ead617e460cf95db2b96df35834
#
_entry.id   2e255ead617e460cf95db2b96df35834
#
_cell.length_a   1.000
_cell.length_b   1.000
_cell.length_c   1.000
_cell.angle_alpha   90.00
_cell.angle_beta   90.00
_cell.angle_gamma   90.00
#
_symmetry.space_group_name_H-M   'P 1'
#
loop_
_entity.id
_entity.type
_entity.pdbx_description
1 polymer ?
#
loop_
_entity_poly.entity_id
_entity_poly.type
_entity_poly.pdbx_seq_one_letter_code
_entity_poly.pdbx_strand_id
1 'polypeptide(L)'
;NYSLELGNHRVSALVGTEARKNTYDGFNGGGNGLTFGDDPYYRILTNTNSKTWNLGEYRGEFTVASMFAQANYNYLDKYLLSATVRRDGVSRFINNPYGVFPAGSIGWRVSKEEFMKNISAINDLKLRASYGITGNNEVNGDYPGFSNYGQDLSNTAYPITGASSSVTPGFAQTSTGNPDLRWETTKMLNIGVDARI
;
A
#
# COMPACT_ATOMS: atom_id res chain seq x y z
N ASN A 1 -20.11 12.88 -9.29
CA ASN A 1 -20.60 13.45 -8.05
C ASN A 1 -22.01 14.00 -8.26
N TYR A 2 -22.90 13.66 -7.37
CA TYR A 2 -24.29 14.13 -7.36
C TYR A 2 -24.65 14.64 -5.95
N SER A 3 -25.37 15.77 -5.87
CA SER A 3 -25.83 16.34 -4.62
C SER A 3 -27.28 16.76 -4.75
N LEU A 4 -28.09 16.43 -3.76
CA LEU A 4 -29.51 16.71 -3.69
C LEU A 4 -29.86 17.32 -2.32
N GLU A 5 -30.59 18.42 -2.34
CA GLU A 5 -31.14 19.07 -1.15
C GLU A 5 -32.66 19.07 -1.25
N LEU A 6 -33.31 18.43 -0.28
CA LEU A 6 -34.75 18.32 -0.16
C LEU A 6 -35.18 18.80 1.23
N GLY A 7 -35.49 20.08 1.34
CA GLY A 7 -35.84 20.69 2.63
C GLY A 7 -34.71 20.50 3.65
N ASN A 8 -34.96 19.72 4.68
CA ASN A 8 -34.01 19.46 5.77
C ASN A 8 -33.02 18.31 5.48
N HIS A 9 -33.15 17.69 4.33
CA HIS A 9 -32.32 16.54 3.93
C HIS A 9 -31.31 16.98 2.89
N ARG A 10 -30.03 16.62 3.14
CA ARG A 10 -28.95 16.79 2.17
C ARG A 10 -28.30 15.44 1.92
N VAL A 11 -28.27 15.01 0.68
CA VAL A 11 -27.65 13.77 0.24
C VAL A 11 -26.55 14.11 -0.77
N SER A 12 -25.40 13.51 -0.64
CA SER A 12 -24.40 13.54 -1.70
C SER A 12 -23.86 12.13 -1.99
N ALA A 13 -23.64 11.84 -3.25
CA ALA A 13 -23.08 10.58 -3.70
C ALA A 13 -21.93 10.82 -4.68
N LEU A 14 -20.92 9.99 -4.58
CA LEU A 14 -19.75 9.96 -5.45
C LEU A 14 -19.49 8.53 -5.89
N VAL A 15 -19.25 8.34 -7.18
CA VAL A 15 -18.72 7.10 -7.74
C VAL A 15 -17.49 7.44 -8.56
N GLY A 16 -16.46 6.64 -8.46
CA GLY A 16 -15.22 6.87 -9.20
C GLY A 16 -14.46 5.59 -9.47
N THR A 17 -13.54 5.71 -10.41
CA THR A 17 -12.56 4.68 -10.75
C THR A 17 -11.17 5.30 -10.76
N GLU A 18 -10.18 4.50 -10.43
CA GLU A 18 -8.77 4.90 -10.43
C GLU A 18 -7.96 3.76 -11.05
N ALA A 19 -6.97 4.12 -11.86
CA ALA A 19 -5.96 3.19 -12.34
C ALA A 19 -4.58 3.81 -12.11
N ARG A 20 -3.67 3.06 -11.49
CA ARG A 20 -2.31 3.49 -11.19
C ARG A 20 -1.33 2.43 -11.64
N LYS A 21 -0.29 2.86 -12.34
CA LYS A 21 0.88 2.05 -12.67
C LYS A 21 2.07 2.62 -11.92
N ASN A 22 2.73 1.78 -11.12
CA ASN A 22 3.98 2.10 -10.47
C ASN A 22 5.09 1.40 -11.23
N THR A 23 6.11 2.15 -11.62
CA THR A 23 7.34 1.64 -12.23
C THR A 23 8.52 2.19 -11.45
N TYR A 24 9.49 1.36 -11.20
CA TYR A 24 10.74 1.78 -10.58
C TYR A 24 11.90 1.00 -11.17
N ASP A 25 13.02 1.64 -11.29
CA ASP A 25 14.27 1.06 -11.69
C ASP A 25 15.40 1.65 -10.85
N GLY A 26 16.50 0.94 -10.78
CA GLY A 26 17.65 1.40 -10.04
C GLY A 26 18.89 0.63 -10.41
N PHE A 27 20.00 1.25 -10.08
CA PHE A 27 21.31 0.70 -10.24
C PHE A 27 22.05 0.74 -8.89
N ASN A 28 22.74 -0.32 -8.56
CA ASN A 28 23.63 -0.37 -7.43
C ASN A 28 25.02 -0.82 -7.86
N GLY A 29 26.01 -0.32 -7.17
CA GLY A 29 27.39 -0.70 -7.43
C GLY A 29 28.23 -0.67 -6.17
N GLY A 30 29.12 -1.63 -6.03
CA GLY A 30 30.06 -1.71 -4.93
C GLY A 30 31.42 -2.19 -5.40
N GLY A 31 32.45 -1.89 -4.65
CA GLY A 31 33.83 -2.35 -4.93
C GLY A 31 34.65 -2.31 -3.65
N ASN A 32 35.71 -3.10 -3.61
CA ASN A 32 36.65 -3.19 -2.50
C ASN A 32 38.04 -2.64 -2.92
N GLY A 33 38.90 -2.41 -1.92
CA GLY A 33 40.27 -1.99 -2.15
C GLY A 33 40.38 -0.53 -2.62
N LEU A 34 40.08 0.39 -1.68
CA LEU A 34 40.24 1.83 -1.91
C LEU A 34 41.70 2.16 -2.19
N THR A 35 41.97 2.90 -3.26
CA THR A 35 43.31 3.29 -3.68
C THR A 35 43.90 4.41 -2.81
N PHE A 36 43.07 5.26 -2.24
CA PHE A 36 43.45 6.48 -1.53
C PHE A 36 43.15 6.46 -0.03
N GLY A 37 43.14 5.28 0.59
CA GLY A 37 42.86 5.15 2.02
C GLY A 37 41.37 5.31 2.40
N ASP A 38 41.09 5.47 3.68
CA ASP A 38 39.74 5.38 4.27
C ASP A 38 39.05 6.74 4.42
N ASP A 39 39.56 7.81 3.79
CA ASP A 39 38.96 9.13 3.84
C ASP A 39 37.59 9.09 3.14
N PRO A 40 36.48 9.51 3.83
CA PRO A 40 35.15 9.55 3.26
C PRO A 40 34.98 10.31 1.96
N TYR A 41 35.81 11.33 1.74
CA TYR A 41 35.81 12.13 0.52
C TYR A 41 36.18 11.32 -0.73
N TYR A 42 37.08 10.31 -0.59
CA TYR A 42 37.54 9.46 -1.70
C TYR A 42 36.78 8.14 -1.83
N ARG A 43 35.73 7.92 -1.03
CA ARG A 43 34.90 6.71 -1.09
C ARG A 43 33.96 6.72 -2.30
N ILE A 44 34.51 6.73 -3.50
CA ILE A 44 33.77 6.61 -4.76
C ILE A 44 34.17 5.34 -5.49
N LEU A 45 33.26 4.77 -6.27
CA LEU A 45 33.45 3.46 -6.92
C LEU A 45 34.71 3.43 -7.80
N THR A 46 35.00 4.53 -8.50
CA THR A 46 36.20 4.64 -9.38
C THR A 46 37.52 4.57 -8.61
N ASN A 47 37.54 4.80 -7.32
CA ASN A 47 38.73 4.70 -6.47
C ASN A 47 38.91 3.29 -5.87
N THR A 48 38.05 2.34 -6.22
CA THR A 48 38.19 0.94 -5.81
C THR A 48 38.82 0.09 -6.91
N ASN A 49 39.25 -1.11 -6.54
CA ASN A 49 39.78 -2.05 -7.52
C ASN A 49 38.64 -2.54 -8.45
N SER A 50 38.71 -2.21 -9.74
CA SER A 50 37.69 -2.56 -10.74
C SER A 50 37.44 -4.06 -10.88
N LYS A 51 38.39 -4.92 -10.53
CA LYS A 51 38.22 -6.39 -10.51
C LYS A 51 37.27 -6.86 -9.38
N THR A 52 36.99 -6.00 -8.41
CA THR A 52 36.08 -6.30 -7.28
C THR A 52 34.71 -5.64 -7.45
N TRP A 53 34.46 -4.99 -8.57
CA TRP A 53 33.18 -4.31 -8.80
C TRP A 53 32.05 -5.33 -8.90
N ASN A 54 31.06 -5.09 -8.09
CA ASN A 54 29.78 -5.77 -8.15
C ASN A 54 28.72 -4.74 -8.56
N LEU A 55 28.14 -4.95 -9.72
CA LEU A 55 27.14 -4.05 -10.30
C LEU A 55 25.83 -4.79 -10.39
N GLY A 56 24.74 -4.13 -9.98
CA GLY A 56 23.40 -4.67 -10.06
C GLY A 56 22.45 -3.65 -10.67
N GLU A 57 21.51 -4.13 -11.46
CA GLU A 57 20.39 -3.37 -11.98
C GLU A 57 19.09 -4.06 -11.56
N TYR A 58 18.10 -3.28 -11.20
CA TYR A 58 16.77 -3.81 -10.93
C TYR A 58 15.72 -2.92 -11.57
N ARG A 59 14.65 -3.54 -12.00
CA ARG A 59 13.45 -2.88 -12.52
C ARG A 59 12.24 -3.63 -12.03
N GLY A 60 11.23 -2.89 -11.62
CA GLY A 60 9.97 -3.47 -11.21
C GLY A 60 8.78 -2.63 -11.63
N GLU A 61 7.63 -3.26 -11.72
CA GLU A 61 6.38 -2.59 -11.95
C GLU A 61 5.20 -3.35 -11.34
N PHE A 62 4.18 -2.61 -10.93
CA PHE A 62 2.89 -3.17 -10.58
C PHE A 62 1.76 -2.18 -10.87
N THR A 63 0.57 -2.70 -11.03
CA THR A 63 -0.63 -1.89 -11.30
C THR A 63 -1.66 -2.07 -10.21
N VAL A 64 -2.42 -1.00 -9.96
CA VAL A 64 -3.59 -1.01 -9.09
C VAL A 64 -4.76 -0.42 -9.86
N ALA A 65 -5.90 -1.11 -9.82
CA ALA A 65 -7.15 -0.64 -10.37
C ALA A 65 -8.22 -0.64 -9.29
N SER A 66 -8.94 0.46 -9.15
CA SER A 66 -9.87 0.67 -8.06
C SER A 66 -11.21 1.18 -8.58
N MET A 67 -12.28 0.76 -7.90
CA MET A 67 -13.61 1.34 -8.00
C MET A 67 -14.08 1.71 -6.60
N PHE A 68 -14.69 2.89 -6.46
CA PHE A 68 -15.19 3.33 -5.18
C PHE A 68 -16.51 4.07 -5.29
N ALA A 69 -17.29 3.96 -4.24
CA ALA A 69 -18.52 4.72 -4.06
C ALA A 69 -18.59 5.26 -2.64
N GLN A 70 -19.11 6.47 -2.52
CA GLN A 70 -19.35 7.14 -1.25
C GLN A 70 -20.73 7.77 -1.26
N ALA A 71 -21.42 7.69 -0.15
CA ALA A 71 -22.66 8.40 0.11
C ALA A 71 -22.58 9.13 1.45
N ASN A 72 -23.05 10.37 1.48
CA ASN A 72 -23.17 11.15 2.69
C ASN A 72 -24.62 11.63 2.81
N TYR A 73 -25.15 11.57 4.01
CA TYR A 73 -26.47 12.05 4.36
C TYR A 73 -26.37 12.96 5.57
N ASN A 74 -27.06 14.10 5.48
CA ASN A 74 -27.15 15.09 6.53
C ASN A 74 -28.63 15.46 6.72
N TYR A 75 -29.11 15.34 7.94
CA TYR A 75 -30.45 15.76 8.32
C TYR A 75 -30.38 16.90 9.35
N LEU A 76 -30.91 18.07 8.99
CA LEU A 76 -30.96 19.28 9.82
C LEU A 76 -29.61 19.73 10.38
N ASP A 77 -28.49 19.29 9.80
CA ASP A 77 -27.16 19.40 10.38
C ASP A 77 -27.03 18.81 11.80
N LYS A 78 -27.96 17.98 12.21
CA LYS A 78 -27.98 17.26 13.49
C LYS A 78 -27.43 15.86 13.34
N TYR A 79 -27.92 15.12 12.35
CA TYR A 79 -27.57 13.73 12.11
C TYR A 79 -26.78 13.61 10.81
N LEU A 80 -25.58 13.09 10.95
CA LEU A 80 -24.61 12.95 9.85
C LEU A 80 -24.32 11.47 9.67
N LEU A 81 -24.49 10.96 8.45
CA LEU A 81 -24.16 9.58 8.09
C LEU A 81 -23.22 9.61 6.89
N SER A 82 -22.23 8.74 6.89
CA SER A 82 -21.36 8.52 5.74
C SER A 82 -21.15 7.02 5.55
N ALA A 83 -21.18 6.58 4.30
CA ALA A 83 -20.84 5.22 3.92
C ALA A 83 -19.93 5.27 2.71
N THR A 84 -18.89 4.45 2.72
CA THR A 84 -17.91 4.33 1.63
C THR A 84 -17.64 2.85 1.39
N VAL A 85 -17.53 2.46 0.14
CA VAL A 85 -17.00 1.15 -0.26
C VAL A 85 -15.97 1.36 -1.35
N ARG A 86 -14.82 0.70 -1.20
CA ARG A 86 -13.75 0.66 -2.20
C ARG A 86 -13.41 -0.79 -2.53
N ARG A 87 -13.32 -1.10 -3.81
CA ARG A 87 -12.80 -2.35 -4.31
C ARG A 87 -11.52 -2.07 -5.07
N ASP A 88 -10.42 -2.62 -4.58
CA ASP A 88 -9.10 -2.47 -5.17
C ASP A 88 -8.61 -3.80 -5.74
N GLY A 89 -8.00 -3.75 -6.91
CA GLY A 89 -7.32 -4.87 -7.53
C GLY A 89 -5.85 -4.54 -7.72
N VAL A 90 -4.94 -5.46 -7.36
CA VAL A 90 -3.50 -5.30 -7.51
C VAL A 90 -2.90 -6.45 -8.32
N SER A 91 -1.99 -6.13 -9.24
CA SER A 91 -1.36 -7.15 -10.10
C SER A 91 -0.38 -8.09 -9.36
N ARG A 92 0.01 -7.75 -8.14
CA ARG A 92 0.96 -8.53 -7.31
C ARG A 92 0.39 -9.86 -6.82
N PHE A 93 -0.94 -9.95 -6.65
CA PHE A 93 -1.62 -11.13 -6.12
C PHE A 93 -2.25 -11.93 -7.25
N ILE A 94 -1.78 -13.18 -7.40
CA ILE A 94 -2.19 -14.03 -8.52
C ILE A 94 -3.63 -14.52 -8.37
N ASN A 95 -3.91 -15.26 -7.29
CA ASN A 95 -5.21 -15.88 -7.08
C ASN A 95 -6.23 -14.94 -6.40
N ASN A 96 -5.75 -13.94 -5.63
CA ASN A 96 -6.61 -13.06 -4.83
C ASN A 96 -6.31 -11.56 -5.10
N PRO A 97 -6.39 -11.09 -6.36
CA PRO A 97 -6.00 -9.73 -6.69
C PRO A 97 -6.90 -8.65 -6.08
N TYR A 98 -8.14 -9.00 -5.72
CA TYR A 98 -9.14 -8.03 -5.30
C TYR A 98 -9.36 -8.01 -3.78
N GLY A 99 -9.43 -6.79 -3.21
CA GLY A 99 -9.90 -6.52 -1.86
C GLY A 99 -11.11 -5.60 -1.88
N VAL A 100 -12.01 -5.72 -0.89
CA VAL A 100 -13.16 -4.84 -0.70
C VAL A 100 -13.10 -4.24 0.70
N PHE A 101 -13.15 -2.92 0.77
CA PHE A 101 -12.90 -2.13 1.96
C PHE A 101 -14.09 -1.20 2.24
N PRO A 102 -15.10 -1.67 3.01
CA PRO A 102 -16.20 -0.83 3.45
C PRO A 102 -15.80 0.02 4.66
N ALA A 103 -16.38 1.22 4.74
CA ALA A 103 -16.31 2.08 5.92
C ALA A 103 -17.63 2.84 6.09
N GLY A 104 -17.95 3.17 7.33
CA GLY A 104 -19.11 3.98 7.66
C GLY A 104 -18.86 4.85 8.88
N SER A 105 -19.55 5.97 8.95
CA SER A 105 -19.52 6.85 10.12
C SER A 105 -20.89 7.42 10.42
N ILE A 106 -21.10 7.69 11.69
CA ILE A 106 -22.25 8.43 12.21
C ILE A 106 -21.77 9.61 13.03
N GLY A 107 -22.46 10.71 12.92
CA GLY A 107 -22.25 11.90 13.73
C GLY A 107 -23.58 12.45 14.23
N TRP A 108 -23.61 12.79 15.51
CA TRP A 108 -24.76 13.45 16.12
C TRP A 108 -24.33 14.76 16.76
N ARG A 109 -24.83 15.87 16.22
CA ARG A 109 -24.58 17.20 16.76
C ARG A 109 -25.61 17.49 17.83
N VAL A 110 -25.28 17.11 19.05
CA VAL A 110 -26.14 17.23 20.25
C VAL A 110 -26.49 18.68 20.53
N SER A 111 -25.56 19.62 20.31
CA SER A 111 -25.79 21.06 20.51
C SER A 111 -26.95 21.64 19.70
N LYS A 112 -27.35 20.99 18.60
CA LYS A 112 -28.51 21.42 17.80
C LYS A 112 -29.85 20.85 18.26
N GLU A 113 -29.88 20.03 19.31
CA GLU A 113 -31.09 19.49 19.88
C GLU A 113 -31.84 20.54 20.74
N GLU A 114 -33.17 20.40 20.80
CA GLU A 114 -34.01 21.36 21.52
C GLU A 114 -33.65 21.45 23.01
N PHE A 115 -33.29 20.32 23.64
CA PHE A 115 -32.91 20.29 25.05
C PHE A 115 -31.57 20.97 25.36
N MET A 116 -30.75 21.22 24.34
CA MET A 116 -29.46 21.92 24.51
C MET A 116 -29.55 23.43 24.34
N LYS A 117 -30.67 23.97 23.82
CA LYS A 117 -30.80 25.39 23.51
C LYS A 117 -30.66 26.32 24.74
N ASN A 118 -30.98 25.82 25.93
CA ASN A 118 -30.87 26.60 27.17
C ASN A 118 -29.51 26.48 27.88
N ILE A 119 -28.56 25.74 27.30
CA ILE A 119 -27.23 25.52 27.87
C ILE A 119 -26.25 26.42 27.14
N SER A 120 -26.05 27.64 27.62
CA SER A 120 -25.19 28.65 27.01
C SER A 120 -23.68 28.37 27.16
N ALA A 121 -23.29 27.43 28.02
CA ALA A 121 -21.89 27.11 28.27
C ALA A 121 -21.25 26.25 27.18
N ILE A 122 -22.05 25.64 26.29
CA ILE A 122 -21.56 24.75 25.22
C ILE A 122 -22.07 25.28 23.88
N ASN A 123 -21.14 25.80 23.08
CA ASN A 123 -21.45 26.34 21.76
C ASN A 123 -21.65 25.27 20.69
N ASP A 124 -20.84 24.19 20.71
CA ASP A 124 -21.03 23.04 19.84
C ASP A 124 -20.63 21.76 20.59
N LEU A 125 -21.44 20.72 20.44
CA LEU A 125 -21.18 19.39 20.96
C LEU A 125 -21.61 18.36 19.90
N LYS A 126 -20.64 17.57 19.44
CA LYS A 126 -20.85 16.53 18.45
C LYS A 126 -20.26 15.21 18.92
N LEU A 127 -21.06 14.17 18.90
CA LEU A 127 -20.62 12.80 19.08
C LEU A 127 -20.40 12.16 17.71
N ARG A 128 -19.36 11.37 17.59
CA ARG A 128 -19.05 10.65 16.35
C ARG A 128 -18.58 9.24 16.61
N ALA A 129 -18.95 8.34 15.73
CA ALA A 129 -18.40 6.99 15.68
C ALA A 129 -18.16 6.60 14.23
N SER A 130 -17.08 5.86 13.98
CA SER A 130 -16.78 5.32 12.67
C SER A 130 -16.19 3.93 12.77
N TYR A 131 -16.53 3.10 11.79
CA TYR A 131 -15.96 1.78 11.61
C TYR A 131 -15.55 1.61 10.16
N GLY A 132 -14.38 1.03 9.94
CA GLY A 132 -13.89 0.79 8.59
C GLY A 132 -12.89 -0.35 8.53
N ILE A 133 -12.76 -0.89 7.33
CA ILE A 133 -11.76 -1.89 6.97
C ILE A 133 -10.84 -1.25 5.96
N THR A 134 -9.53 -1.29 6.22
CA THR A 134 -8.48 -0.85 5.29
C THR A 134 -7.67 -2.03 4.81
N GLY A 135 -7.20 -1.97 3.57
CA GLY A 135 -6.34 -2.98 2.97
C GLY A 135 -4.91 -2.50 2.82
N ASN A 136 -3.97 -3.41 3.01
CA ASN A 136 -2.58 -3.23 2.68
C ASN A 136 -2.15 -4.29 1.66
N ASN A 137 -1.49 -3.86 0.58
CA ASN A 137 -0.95 -4.71 -0.47
C ASN A 137 0.59 -4.69 -0.52
N GLU A 138 1.21 -4.19 0.53
CA GLU A 138 2.65 -4.14 0.62
C GLU A 138 3.23 -5.54 0.86
N VAL A 139 4.11 -5.96 -0.02
CA VAL A 139 4.79 -7.25 0.01
C VAL A 139 6.20 -7.08 -0.53
N ASN A 140 7.10 -7.96 -0.11
CA ASN A 140 8.45 -7.98 -0.65
C ASN A 140 8.45 -8.46 -2.10
N GLY A 141 9.03 -7.66 -2.99
CA GLY A 141 9.07 -7.91 -4.44
C GLY A 141 7.77 -7.56 -5.15
N ASP A 142 7.82 -7.57 -6.49
CA ASP A 142 6.67 -7.18 -7.31
C ASP A 142 5.66 -8.29 -7.49
N TYR A 143 6.14 -9.52 -7.62
CA TYR A 143 5.32 -10.70 -7.91
C TYR A 143 5.71 -11.86 -7.00
N PRO A 144 5.49 -11.75 -5.69
CA PRO A 144 5.88 -12.77 -4.71
C PRO A 144 5.04 -14.07 -4.83
N GLY A 145 4.05 -14.08 -5.68
CA GLY A 145 3.27 -15.28 -6.02
C GLY A 145 4.02 -16.27 -6.91
N PHE A 146 5.06 -15.84 -7.63
CA PHE A 146 5.86 -16.70 -8.49
C PHE A 146 7.13 -17.19 -7.80
N SER A 147 7.49 -18.45 -8.05
CA SER A 147 8.80 -18.97 -7.69
C SER A 147 9.85 -18.48 -8.66
N ASN A 148 10.95 -17.97 -8.14
CA ASN A 148 12.08 -17.51 -8.94
C ASN A 148 13.17 -18.58 -9.00
N TYR A 149 13.82 -18.66 -10.15
CA TYR A 149 14.95 -19.53 -10.40
C TYR A 149 16.13 -18.69 -10.88
N GLY A 150 17.29 -18.96 -10.35
CA GLY A 150 18.53 -18.27 -10.70
C GLY A 150 19.67 -19.24 -10.96
N GLN A 151 20.71 -18.77 -11.61
CA GLN A 151 21.95 -19.51 -11.76
C GLN A 151 22.68 -19.56 -10.41
N ASP A 152 23.18 -20.75 -10.06
CA ASP A 152 23.94 -20.96 -8.84
C ASP A 152 25.15 -21.86 -9.13
N LEU A 153 26.32 -21.23 -9.18
CA LEU A 153 27.60 -21.93 -9.38
C LEU A 153 28.00 -22.76 -8.16
N SER A 154 27.51 -22.43 -6.96
CA SER A 154 27.95 -23.07 -5.73
C SER A 154 27.19 -24.39 -5.46
N ASN A 155 25.90 -24.42 -5.76
CA ASN A 155 25.04 -25.55 -5.37
C ASN A 155 24.51 -26.35 -6.56
N THR A 156 24.50 -25.78 -7.78
CA THR A 156 23.92 -26.42 -8.96
C THR A 156 24.87 -26.58 -10.13
N ALA A 157 26.14 -26.22 -9.93
CA ALA A 157 27.14 -26.35 -10.97
C ALA A 157 27.43 -27.83 -11.30
N TYR A 158 27.56 -28.17 -12.57
CA TYR A 158 27.90 -29.51 -13.03
C TYR A 158 28.91 -29.49 -14.16
N PRO A 159 29.83 -30.46 -14.24
CA PRO A 159 30.81 -30.56 -15.29
C PRO A 159 30.20 -31.25 -16.52
N ILE A 160 29.90 -30.48 -17.59
CA ILE A 160 29.36 -31.04 -18.85
C ILE A 160 30.34 -32.04 -19.48
N THR A 161 31.65 -31.77 -19.40
CA THR A 161 32.68 -32.62 -19.99
C THR A 161 33.21 -33.70 -19.06
N GLY A 162 32.68 -33.76 -17.83
CA GLY A 162 33.20 -34.70 -16.80
C GLY A 162 34.48 -34.21 -16.11
N ALA A 163 35.09 -33.12 -16.53
CA ALA A 163 36.26 -32.56 -15.91
C ALA A 163 35.84 -31.46 -14.86
N SER A 164 36.41 -31.54 -13.67
CA SER A 164 36.13 -30.59 -12.58
C SER A 164 36.54 -29.15 -12.87
N SER A 165 37.36 -28.92 -13.91
CA SER A 165 37.78 -27.61 -14.39
C SER A 165 36.78 -26.94 -15.38
N SER A 166 35.77 -27.67 -15.87
CA SER A 166 34.77 -27.21 -16.82
C SER A 166 33.37 -27.23 -16.20
N VAL A 167 33.12 -26.31 -15.29
CA VAL A 167 31.85 -26.25 -14.53
C VAL A 167 30.89 -25.27 -15.19
N THR A 168 29.69 -25.73 -15.47
CA THR A 168 28.59 -24.90 -15.98
C THR A 168 27.58 -24.64 -14.87
N PRO A 169 27.15 -23.38 -14.70
CA PRO A 169 26.13 -23.08 -13.70
C PRO A 169 24.80 -23.73 -14.08
N GLY A 170 24.20 -24.43 -13.13
CA GLY A 170 22.82 -24.86 -13.22
C GLY A 170 21.84 -23.83 -12.70
N PHE A 171 20.54 -24.12 -12.77
CA PHE A 171 19.49 -23.30 -12.20
C PHE A 171 18.96 -23.93 -10.91
N ALA A 172 18.82 -23.10 -9.87
CA ALA A 172 18.16 -23.48 -8.62
C ALA A 172 17.01 -22.52 -8.31
N GLN A 173 16.06 -23.00 -7.55
CA GLN A 173 15.01 -22.16 -7.02
C GLN A 173 15.59 -21.20 -5.97
N THR A 174 15.52 -19.90 -6.23
CA THR A 174 16.06 -18.85 -5.35
C THR A 174 15.00 -18.32 -4.38
N SER A 175 13.72 -18.44 -4.75
CA SER A 175 12.60 -18.11 -3.86
C SER A 175 11.38 -18.98 -4.18
N THR A 176 10.63 -19.34 -3.14
CA THR A 176 9.34 -20.03 -3.29
C THR A 176 8.23 -19.00 -3.37
N GLY A 177 7.45 -19.03 -4.44
CA GLY A 177 6.27 -18.18 -4.60
C GLY A 177 5.09 -18.66 -3.76
N ASN A 178 4.25 -17.71 -3.34
CA ASN A 178 2.97 -18.01 -2.72
C ASN A 178 1.83 -17.39 -3.57
N PRO A 179 1.18 -18.18 -4.45
CA PRO A 179 0.12 -17.66 -5.32
C PRO A 179 -1.15 -17.28 -4.57
N ASP A 180 -1.32 -17.72 -3.31
CA ASP A 180 -2.50 -17.48 -2.49
C ASP A 180 -2.38 -16.23 -1.61
N LEU A 181 -1.36 -15.42 -1.82
CA LEU A 181 -1.25 -14.11 -1.19
C LEU A 181 -2.51 -13.28 -1.43
N ARG A 182 -2.90 -12.55 -0.40
CA ARG A 182 -4.09 -11.70 -0.38
C ARG A 182 -3.83 -10.40 0.37
N TRP A 183 -4.75 -9.47 0.22
CA TRP A 183 -4.75 -8.23 0.96
C TRP A 183 -4.72 -8.48 2.47
N GLU A 184 -3.78 -7.85 3.15
CA GLU A 184 -3.83 -7.73 4.60
C GLU A 184 -4.93 -6.72 4.96
N THR A 185 -5.74 -7.03 5.97
CA THR A 185 -6.87 -6.18 6.35
C THR A 185 -6.78 -5.74 7.79
N THR A 186 -6.97 -4.45 8.02
CA THR A 186 -7.06 -3.86 9.35
C THR A 186 -8.46 -3.32 9.58
N LYS A 187 -9.08 -3.71 10.69
CA LYS A 187 -10.40 -3.23 11.13
C LYS A 187 -10.21 -2.16 12.20
N MET A 188 -10.82 -1.01 12.00
CA MET A 188 -10.69 0.12 12.92
C MET A 188 -12.06 0.61 13.37
N LEU A 189 -12.20 0.81 14.70
CA LEU A 189 -13.33 1.50 15.31
C LEU A 189 -12.82 2.77 15.99
N ASN A 190 -13.44 3.91 15.68
CA ASN A 190 -13.13 5.18 16.31
C ASN A 190 -14.41 5.76 16.92
N ILE A 191 -14.30 6.25 18.14
CA ILE A 191 -15.36 6.99 18.84
C ILE A 191 -14.75 8.32 19.32
N GLY A 192 -15.48 9.41 19.11
CA GLY A 192 -14.97 10.73 19.46
C GLY A 192 -16.06 11.69 19.88
N VAL A 193 -15.66 12.70 20.63
CA VAL A 193 -16.48 13.83 21.06
C VAL A 193 -15.78 15.10 20.65
N ASP A 194 -16.45 15.96 19.92
CA ASP A 194 -15.99 17.29 19.55
C ASP A 194 -16.79 18.29 20.38
N ALA A 195 -16.14 19.08 21.22
CA ALA A 195 -16.79 20.09 22.06
C ALA A 195 -16.15 21.47 21.86
N ARG A 196 -17.00 22.49 21.79
CA ARG A 196 -16.60 23.90 21.75
C ARG A 196 -17.37 24.64 22.84
N ILE A 197 -16.64 25.25 23.75
CA ILE A 197 -17.11 26.07 24.86
C ILE A 197 -17.04 27.55 24.45
#